data_0a1d15947ad3197be25e1a1f34865291
#
_entry.id   0a1d15947ad3197be25e1a1f34865291
#
_cell.length_a   1.000
_cell.length_b   1.000
_cell.length_c   1.000
_cell.angle_alpha   90.00
_cell.angle_beta   90.00
_cell.angle_gamma   90.00
#
_symmetry.space_group_name_H-M   'P 1'
#
loop_
_entity.id
_entity.type
_entity.pdbx_description
1 polymer ?
#
loop_
_entity_poly.entity_id
_entity_poly.type
_entity_poly.pdbx_seq_one_letter_code
_entity_poly.pdbx_strand_id
1 'polypeptide(L)'
;NVIDSVVKLLLDALTETFMKATKWRGPCELEVIRSAAGDYYVIEVNPRFPAWCYLSAGAGMNLPWAVAEIAAGRKIDALRDYKVGTMFVRIALDQITDIEGLSRMSTLGEIVRTQTLEGAL
;
A
#
# COMPACT_ATOMS: atom_id res chain seq x y z
N ASN A 1 9.92 -21.94 -3.71
CA ASN A 1 9.34 -22.99 -2.86
C ASN A 1 7.97 -23.35 -3.44
N VAL A 2 7.68 -24.67 -3.62
CA VAL A 2 6.41 -25.17 -4.23
C VAL A 2 5.20 -24.71 -3.41
N ILE A 3 5.31 -24.63 -2.09
CA ILE A 3 4.23 -24.19 -1.20
C ILE A 3 3.88 -22.73 -1.49
N ASP A 4 4.85 -21.87 -1.69
CA ASP A 4 4.63 -20.45 -1.98
C ASP A 4 3.93 -20.26 -3.34
N SER A 5 4.24 -21.09 -4.31
CA SER A 5 3.60 -21.07 -5.63
C SER A 5 2.13 -21.48 -5.58
N VAL A 6 1.79 -22.50 -4.79
CA VAL A 6 0.40 -22.94 -4.60
C VAL A 6 -0.41 -21.87 -3.86
N VAL A 7 0.13 -21.30 -2.78
CA VAL A 7 -0.52 -20.22 -2.03
C VAL A 7 -0.78 -19.02 -2.94
N LYS A 8 0.21 -18.62 -3.74
CA LYS A 8 0.06 -17.53 -4.72
C LYS A 8 -1.07 -17.80 -5.70
N LEU A 9 -1.14 -19.00 -6.28
CA LEU A 9 -2.20 -19.37 -7.22
C LEU A 9 -3.60 -19.31 -6.60
N LEU A 10 -3.74 -19.76 -5.34
CA LEU A 10 -5.01 -19.70 -4.63
C LEU A 10 -5.45 -18.26 -4.34
N LEU A 11 -4.52 -17.41 -3.92
CA LEU A 11 -4.79 -15.99 -3.67
C LEU A 11 -5.10 -15.22 -4.96
N ASP A 12 -4.41 -15.51 -6.05
CA ASP A 12 -4.70 -14.94 -7.36
C ASP A 12 -6.12 -15.34 -7.82
N ALA A 13 -6.50 -16.61 -7.71
CA ALA A 13 -7.83 -17.09 -8.09
C ALA A 13 -8.95 -16.47 -7.22
N LEU A 14 -8.72 -16.34 -5.91
CA LEU A 14 -9.63 -15.67 -4.99
C LEU A 14 -9.84 -14.20 -5.36
N THR A 15 -8.74 -13.50 -5.62
CA THR A 15 -8.75 -12.09 -6.04
C THR A 15 -9.48 -11.91 -7.38
N GLU A 16 -9.20 -12.75 -8.37
CA GLU A 16 -9.90 -12.70 -9.67
C GLU A 16 -11.39 -12.95 -9.53
N THR A 17 -11.80 -13.89 -8.68
CA THR A 17 -13.19 -14.18 -8.40
C THR A 17 -13.90 -12.97 -7.79
N PHE A 18 -13.29 -12.35 -6.79
CA PHE A 18 -13.78 -11.12 -6.18
C PHE A 18 -13.93 -9.99 -7.19
N MET A 19 -12.89 -9.73 -7.98
CA MET A 19 -12.90 -8.66 -8.98
C MET A 19 -13.98 -8.85 -10.05
N LYS A 20 -14.19 -10.10 -10.52
CA LYS A 20 -15.23 -10.44 -11.50
C LYS A 20 -16.63 -10.28 -10.91
N ALA A 21 -16.86 -10.72 -9.69
CA ALA A 21 -18.14 -10.65 -9.02
C ALA A 21 -18.58 -9.21 -8.69
N THR A 22 -17.64 -8.39 -8.23
CA THR A 22 -17.91 -7.00 -7.81
C THR A 22 -17.78 -5.99 -8.93
N LYS A 23 -17.12 -6.35 -10.04
CA LYS A 23 -16.72 -5.43 -11.12
C LYS A 23 -15.90 -4.25 -10.58
N TRP A 24 -15.12 -4.51 -9.51
CA TRP A 24 -14.34 -3.49 -8.85
C TRP A 24 -13.33 -2.82 -9.80
N ARG A 25 -13.17 -1.53 -9.66
CA ARG A 25 -12.16 -0.74 -10.36
C ARG A 25 -11.47 0.19 -9.38
N GLY A 26 -10.17 0.13 -9.34
CA GLY A 26 -9.34 0.93 -8.45
C GLY A 26 -8.53 0.10 -7.46
N PRO A 27 -7.71 0.74 -6.65
CA PRO A 27 -6.93 0.05 -5.64
C PRO A 27 -7.85 -0.53 -4.56
N CYS A 28 -7.50 -1.70 -4.08
CA CYS A 28 -8.10 -2.29 -2.89
C CYS A 28 -7.10 -3.23 -2.22
N GLU A 29 -7.34 -3.48 -0.96
CA GLU A 29 -6.64 -4.48 -0.17
C GLU A 29 -7.64 -5.56 0.25
N LEU A 30 -7.34 -6.80 -0.07
CA LEU A 30 -8.09 -7.96 0.37
C LEU A 30 -7.33 -8.60 1.54
N GLU A 31 -7.92 -8.57 2.72
CA GLU A 31 -7.38 -9.28 3.87
C GLU A 31 -7.91 -10.70 3.92
N VAL A 32 -7.00 -11.64 4.04
CA VAL A 32 -7.30 -13.07 3.93
C VAL A 32 -6.75 -13.80 5.13
N ILE A 33 -7.54 -14.67 5.74
CA ILE A 33 -7.11 -15.59 6.78
C ILE A 33 -7.08 -17.02 6.25
N ARG A 34 -6.08 -17.78 6.70
CA ARG A 34 -6.00 -19.21 6.43
C ARG A 34 -6.49 -19.99 7.66
N SER A 35 -7.45 -20.89 7.45
CA SER A 35 -7.93 -21.79 8.50
C SER A 35 -6.91 -22.89 8.85
N ALA A 36 -7.14 -23.58 9.95
CA ALA A 36 -6.36 -24.74 10.33
C ALA A 36 -6.46 -25.89 9.30
N ALA A 37 -7.58 -25.98 8.57
CA ALA A 37 -7.77 -26.94 7.49
C ALA A 37 -7.03 -26.57 6.20
N GLY A 38 -6.50 -25.33 6.10
CA GLY A 38 -5.77 -24.84 4.95
C GLY A 38 -6.58 -23.99 3.97
N ASP A 39 -7.89 -23.78 4.23
CA ASP A 39 -8.76 -22.96 3.40
C ASP A 39 -8.51 -21.46 3.61
N TYR A 40 -8.76 -20.67 2.57
CA TYR A 40 -8.60 -19.21 2.59
C TYR A 40 -9.94 -18.50 2.58
N TYR A 41 -10.12 -17.55 3.48
CA TYR A 41 -11.33 -16.74 3.63
C TYR A 41 -10.98 -15.26 3.57
N VAL A 42 -11.72 -14.49 2.75
CA VAL A 42 -11.64 -13.03 2.80
C VAL A 42 -12.35 -12.56 4.06
N ILE A 43 -11.66 -11.79 4.89
CA ILE A 43 -12.20 -11.26 6.14
C ILE A 43 -12.48 -9.76 6.04
N GLU A 44 -11.75 -9.04 5.19
CA GLU A 44 -11.93 -7.61 5.02
C GLU A 44 -11.55 -7.18 3.61
N VAL A 45 -12.23 -6.15 3.13
CA VAL A 45 -11.91 -5.47 1.87
C VAL A 45 -11.79 -3.98 2.13
N ASN A 46 -10.60 -3.44 1.97
CA ASN A 46 -10.32 -2.02 2.09
C ASN A 46 -10.28 -1.39 0.69
N PRO A 47 -11.27 -0.53 0.31
CA PRO A 47 -11.39 0.04 -1.03
C PRO A 47 -10.43 1.23 -1.25
N ARG A 48 -9.16 1.04 -0.95
CA ARG A 48 -8.10 2.04 -1.01
C ARG A 48 -6.73 1.39 -1.13
N PHE A 49 -5.70 2.18 -1.42
CA PHE A 49 -4.34 1.73 -1.21
C PHE A 49 -4.08 1.43 0.27
N PRO A 50 -3.43 0.31 0.60
CA PRO A 50 -2.98 0.04 1.96
C PRO A 50 -1.86 1.01 2.36
N ALA A 51 -1.71 1.25 3.66
CA ALA A 51 -0.67 2.13 4.17
C ALA A 51 0.76 1.64 3.87
N TRP A 52 0.91 0.37 3.51
CA TRP A 52 2.16 -0.27 3.10
C TRP A 52 2.36 -0.32 1.57
N CYS A 53 1.53 0.35 0.77
CA CYS A 53 1.55 0.25 -0.70
C CYS A 53 2.91 0.56 -1.33
N TYR A 54 3.75 1.38 -0.69
CA TYR A 54 5.10 1.65 -1.15
C TYR A 54 6.00 0.41 -1.18
N LEU A 55 5.73 -0.60 -0.33
CA LEU A 55 6.40 -1.89 -0.38
C LEU A 55 6.28 -2.54 -1.76
N SER A 56 5.14 -2.39 -2.43
CA SER A 56 4.93 -2.96 -3.77
C SER A 56 5.92 -2.40 -4.80
N ALA A 57 6.23 -1.10 -4.73
CA ALA A 57 7.24 -0.49 -5.59
C ALA A 57 8.65 -1.03 -5.27
N GLY A 58 8.99 -1.16 -3.98
CA GLY A 58 10.26 -1.74 -3.55
C GLY A 58 10.42 -3.22 -3.94
N ALA A 59 9.32 -3.95 -4.01
CA ALA A 59 9.30 -5.35 -4.44
C ALA A 59 9.31 -5.52 -5.97
N GLY A 60 9.24 -4.45 -6.76
CA GLY A 60 9.25 -4.49 -8.21
C GLY A 60 7.89 -4.37 -8.89
N MET A 61 6.80 -4.31 -8.13
CA MET A 61 5.44 -4.09 -8.62
C MET A 61 4.93 -2.72 -8.17
N ASN A 62 5.23 -1.65 -8.91
CA ASN A 62 4.79 -0.31 -8.54
C ASN A 62 3.28 -0.13 -8.81
N LEU A 63 2.45 -0.57 -7.86
CA LEU A 63 1.00 -0.47 -7.97
C LEU A 63 0.48 0.98 -8.04
N PRO A 64 0.98 1.96 -7.26
CA PRO A 64 0.60 3.36 -7.43
C PRO A 64 0.85 3.90 -8.83
N TRP A 65 2.01 3.60 -9.42
CA TRP A 65 2.31 3.96 -10.81
C TRP A 65 1.33 3.30 -11.78
N ALA A 66 1.06 2.00 -11.62
CA ALA A 66 0.14 1.27 -12.46
C ALA A 66 -1.26 1.91 -12.48
N VAL A 67 -1.77 2.31 -11.32
CA VAL A 67 -3.07 2.99 -11.22
C VAL A 67 -3.04 4.36 -11.91
N ALA A 68 -1.95 5.13 -11.78
CA ALA A 68 -1.79 6.41 -12.46
C ALA A 68 -1.77 6.23 -14.00
N GLU A 69 -1.09 5.22 -14.51
CA GLU A 69 -1.06 4.90 -15.93
C GLU A 69 -2.46 4.54 -16.48
N ILE A 70 -3.18 3.67 -15.76
CA ILE A 70 -4.54 3.28 -16.11
C ILE A 70 -5.49 4.49 -16.07
N ALA A 71 -5.40 5.32 -15.04
CA ALA A 71 -6.20 6.53 -14.91
C ALA A 71 -5.94 7.54 -16.06
N ALA A 72 -4.71 7.57 -16.57
CA ALA A 72 -4.33 8.36 -17.73
C ALA A 72 -4.73 7.72 -19.09
N GLY A 73 -5.47 6.61 -19.05
CA GLY A 73 -5.93 5.89 -20.25
C GLY A 73 -4.84 5.06 -20.96
N ARG A 74 -3.68 4.87 -20.32
CA ARG A 74 -2.62 4.06 -20.89
C ARG A 74 -2.82 2.57 -20.56
N LYS A 75 -2.50 1.71 -21.51
CA LYS A 75 -2.52 0.27 -21.28
C LYS A 75 -1.19 -0.13 -20.65
N ILE A 76 -1.27 -0.95 -19.63
CA ILE A 76 -0.13 -1.58 -18.99
C ILE A 76 -0.34 -3.09 -18.90
N ASP A 77 0.74 -3.83 -18.87
CA ASP A 77 0.70 -5.26 -18.59
C ASP A 77 0.42 -5.50 -17.09
N ALA A 78 -0.19 -6.64 -16.79
CA ALA A 78 -0.44 -7.04 -15.42
C ALA A 78 0.89 -7.26 -14.68
N LEU A 79 1.07 -6.56 -13.57
CA LEU A 79 2.23 -6.75 -12.70
C LEU A 79 2.04 -8.03 -11.88
N ARG A 80 2.86 -9.03 -12.09
CA ARG A 80 2.74 -10.35 -11.44
C ARG A 80 4.01 -10.80 -10.74
N ASP A 81 5.15 -10.22 -11.08
CA ASP A 81 6.45 -10.61 -10.57
C ASP A 81 6.91 -9.65 -9.49
N TYR A 82 7.22 -10.20 -8.34
CA TYR A 82 7.73 -9.42 -7.22
C TYR A 82 8.86 -10.16 -6.50
N LYS A 83 9.74 -9.38 -5.90
CA LYS A 83 10.87 -9.90 -5.13
C LYS A 83 10.39 -10.36 -3.76
N VAL A 84 10.38 -11.67 -3.54
CA VAL A 84 10.07 -12.30 -2.25
C VAL A 84 11.13 -11.91 -1.22
N GLY A 85 10.70 -11.68 0.03
CA GLY A 85 11.58 -11.26 1.13
C GLY A 85 11.86 -9.76 1.21
N THR A 86 11.27 -8.95 0.30
CA THR A 86 11.31 -7.50 0.44
C THR A 86 10.48 -7.07 1.65
N MET A 87 11.04 -6.22 2.49
CA MET A 87 10.41 -5.73 3.72
C MET A 87 10.45 -4.20 3.75
N PHE A 88 9.59 -3.61 4.54
CA PHE A 88 9.66 -2.18 4.87
C PHE A 88 9.78 -1.99 6.37
N VAL A 89 10.41 -0.89 6.75
CA VAL A 89 10.44 -0.40 8.14
C VAL A 89 9.79 0.97 8.15
N ARG A 90 8.80 1.16 9.01
CA ARG A 90 8.18 2.47 9.20
C ARG A 90 8.84 3.15 10.38
N ILE A 91 9.36 4.35 10.13
CA ILE A 91 9.92 5.22 11.16
C ILE A 91 8.95 6.38 11.34
N ALA A 92 8.48 6.58 12.57
CA ALA A 92 7.72 7.76 12.95
C ALA A 92 8.65 8.73 13.66
N LEU A 93 8.58 10.01 13.27
CA LEU A 93 9.30 11.09 13.93
C LEU A 93 8.26 12.04 14.52
N ASP A 94 8.38 12.31 15.82
CA ASP A 94 7.59 13.33 16.46
C ASP A 94 8.14 14.71 16.08
N GLN A 95 7.26 15.56 15.58
CA GLN A 95 7.59 16.95 15.30
C GLN A 95 6.91 17.84 16.34
N ILE A 96 7.71 18.50 17.14
CA ILE A 96 7.21 19.49 18.11
C ILE A 96 6.85 20.74 17.34
N THR A 97 5.63 21.25 17.58
CA THR A 97 5.11 22.49 17.00
C THR A 97 4.20 23.17 18.02
N ASP A 98 3.74 24.34 17.71
CA ASP A 98 2.78 25.12 18.49
C ASP A 98 1.42 25.22 17.76
N ILE A 99 0.47 25.91 18.37
CA ILE A 99 -0.88 26.11 17.80
C ILE A 99 -0.82 26.89 16.49
N GLU A 100 0.10 27.84 16.36
CA GLU A 100 0.25 28.63 15.13
C GLU A 100 0.77 27.73 13.98
N GLY A 101 1.77 26.89 14.23
CA GLY A 101 2.27 25.91 13.28
C GLY A 101 1.21 24.91 12.87
N LEU A 102 0.39 24.42 13.79
CA LEU A 102 -0.74 23.53 13.51
C LEU A 102 -1.81 24.23 12.66
N SER A 103 -2.15 25.48 12.98
CA SER A 103 -3.10 26.30 12.22
C SER A 103 -2.61 26.53 10.78
N ARG A 104 -1.36 26.88 10.61
CA ARG A 104 -0.74 27.06 9.28
C ARG A 104 -0.75 25.77 8.47
N MET A 105 -0.43 24.64 9.08
CA MET A 105 -0.50 23.34 8.42
C MET A 105 -1.93 23.04 7.94
N SER A 106 -2.94 23.33 8.76
CA SER A 106 -4.35 23.06 8.44
C SER A 106 -4.92 24.00 7.36
N THR A 107 -4.45 25.24 7.30
CA THR A 107 -4.99 26.28 6.41
C THR A 107 -4.19 26.44 5.11
N LEU A 108 -2.87 26.31 5.19
CA LEU A 108 -1.94 26.54 4.09
C LEU A 108 -1.30 25.26 3.55
N GLY A 109 -1.40 24.15 4.30
CA GLY A 109 -0.72 22.90 3.96
C GLY A 109 0.81 22.97 4.13
N GLU A 110 1.33 23.97 4.84
CA GLU A 110 2.75 24.23 4.99
C GLU A 110 3.17 24.24 6.45
N ILE A 111 4.33 23.63 6.71
CA ILE A 111 5.08 23.81 7.96
C ILE A 111 6.38 24.51 7.62
N VAL A 112 6.51 25.78 8.02
CA VAL A 112 7.77 26.48 7.92
C VAL A 112 8.66 26.05 9.09
N ARG A 113 9.70 25.27 8.80
CA ARG A 113 10.75 24.96 9.77
C ARG A 113 11.62 26.20 9.95
N THR A 114 11.45 26.91 11.00
CA THR A 114 12.50 27.81 11.49
C THR A 114 13.62 26.92 12.01
N GLN A 115 14.66 26.71 11.22
CA GLN A 115 15.88 26.08 11.72
C GLN A 115 16.57 27.07 12.67
N THR A 116 16.29 26.92 13.94
CA THR A 116 17.20 27.40 14.97
C THR A 116 18.00 26.19 15.47
N LEU A 117 18.93 25.70 14.64
CA LEU A 117 20.01 24.84 15.09
C LEU A 117 21.17 25.72 15.53
N GLU A 118 20.97 26.58 16.49
CA GLU A 118 22.06 27.17 17.26
C GLU A 118 21.90 26.70 18.70
N GLY A 119 22.78 25.79 19.11
CA GLY A 119 23.07 25.49 20.51
C GLY A 119 22.44 24.22 21.09
N ALA A 120 22.74 23.07 20.53
CA ALA A 120 22.70 21.80 21.26
C ALA A 120 24.08 21.12 21.13
N LEU A 121 24.99 21.59 21.95
CA LEU A 121 26.17 20.84 22.42
C LEU A 121 26.07 20.72 23.95
#